data_3db83e082b2a46c7ab8bcf00860355e3
#
_entry.id   3db83e082b2a46c7ab8bcf00860355e3
#
_cell.length_a   1.000
_cell.length_b   1.000
_cell.length_c   1.000
_cell.angle_alpha   90.00
_cell.angle_beta   90.00
_cell.angle_gamma   90.00
#
_symmetry.space_group_name_H-M   'P 1'
#
loop_
_entity.id
_entity.type
_entity.pdbx_description
1 polymer ?
#
loop_
_entity_poly.entity_id
_entity_poly.type
_entity_poly.pdbx_seq_one_letter_code
_entity_poly.pdbx_strand_id
1 'polypeptide(L)'
;MKIPQTLLVAVFILASCSVRESNEFPQIYPDYIGVTVPEGLAPLRFSMSDGSRCSVRARRDADTVWYCVTSSGVRYREFPVYISQDDIDPYVAYRLIEPGYESWHDISICQRELSSWRESPVVTNRANDMGCMNCHSFQRGNPAKMLFHARGRDGGTVFADEFGIRKTDLTASGPHRQGTYPAWHPSAGFVAFSTNVTRQCFTIGSTQPIEVYDTESDILIYDVAKDSVSLPHQLSGPKMMETFPTWNDTGDRLYYCSADSVSNVSINRGKVHYKLMSIGFDGHSFVGEPRIEWKDGSASASFPKINGKWLLFTRSDFGTFPIWHKEADLWLLNLETGESFPAEVLNSDDTESYHSWSSNGRWLVFSSRRGDGRYTRLYFSHFNEDGHFSKPFLLPQRKAKYNLLRLKSYNVPEFVRGEIPDRQKEIKHLFD
;
A
#
# COMPACT_ATOMS: atom_id res chain seq x y z
N MET A 1 -54.12 -10.13 -73.91
CA MET A 1 -54.27 -9.67 -72.48
C MET A 1 -52.85 -9.49 -71.90
N LYS A 2 -52.37 -8.24 -71.79
CA LYS A 2 -51.02 -7.92 -71.30
C LYS A 2 -51.10 -7.57 -69.85
N ILE A 3 -50.34 -8.24 -68.96
CA ILE A 3 -50.22 -8.01 -67.56
C ILE A 3 -49.16 -6.91 -67.38
N PRO A 4 -49.40 -5.85 -66.61
CA PRO A 4 -48.38 -4.82 -66.35
C PRO A 4 -47.42 -5.31 -65.27
N GLN A 5 -46.15 -5.27 -65.50
CA GLN A 5 -45.09 -5.44 -64.49
C GLN A 5 -45.02 -4.20 -63.58
N THR A 6 -45.42 -4.39 -62.36
CA THR A 6 -45.25 -3.35 -61.30
C THR A 6 -43.81 -3.41 -60.81
N LEU A 7 -43.01 -2.38 -61.04
CA LEU A 7 -41.64 -2.23 -60.60
C LEU A 7 -41.66 -1.85 -59.11
N LEU A 8 -41.29 -2.75 -58.20
CA LEU A 8 -41.13 -2.51 -56.80
C LEU A 8 -39.75 -1.82 -56.55
N VAL A 9 -39.75 -0.50 -56.35
CA VAL A 9 -38.57 0.25 -56.00
C VAL A 9 -38.37 0.09 -54.46
N ALA A 10 -37.42 -0.78 -54.06
CA ALA A 10 -36.98 -0.88 -52.70
C ALA A 10 -36.09 0.32 -52.36
N VAL A 11 -36.62 1.29 -51.62
CA VAL A 11 -35.82 2.38 -51.07
C VAL A 11 -35.06 1.86 -49.86
N PHE A 12 -33.77 1.57 -50.04
CA PHE A 12 -32.84 1.34 -48.94
C PHE A 12 -32.54 2.67 -48.24
N ILE A 13 -33.24 2.93 -47.10
CA ILE A 13 -32.86 4.00 -46.20
C ILE A 13 -31.57 3.56 -45.51
N LEU A 14 -30.42 4.03 -46.02
CA LEU A 14 -29.16 3.98 -45.32
C LEU A 14 -29.28 4.91 -44.10
N ALA A 15 -29.70 4.39 -42.95
CA ALA A 15 -29.59 5.08 -41.71
C ALA A 15 -28.10 5.28 -41.41
N SER A 16 -27.53 6.39 -41.84
CA SER A 16 -26.24 6.86 -41.39
C SER A 16 -26.36 7.09 -39.91
N CYS A 17 -25.86 6.14 -39.12
CA CYS A 17 -25.63 6.37 -37.68
C CYS A 17 -24.54 7.45 -37.55
N SER A 18 -24.96 8.72 -37.57
CA SER A 18 -24.07 9.83 -37.30
C SER A 18 -23.65 9.74 -35.82
N VAL A 19 -22.36 9.53 -35.59
CA VAL A 19 -21.79 9.59 -34.25
C VAL A 19 -21.87 11.04 -33.77
N ARG A 20 -22.55 11.27 -32.64
CA ARG A 20 -22.64 12.60 -32.00
C ARG A 20 -21.35 12.89 -31.25
N GLU A 21 -20.76 14.05 -31.45
CA GLU A 21 -19.60 14.54 -30.70
C GLU A 21 -20.06 15.09 -29.34
N SER A 22 -19.27 14.81 -28.28
CA SER A 22 -19.44 15.36 -26.94
C SER A 22 -18.14 16.05 -26.49
N ASN A 23 -18.27 17.20 -25.87
CA ASN A 23 -17.16 17.92 -25.23
C ASN A 23 -16.83 17.39 -23.82
N GLU A 24 -17.59 16.43 -23.30
CA GLU A 24 -17.38 15.81 -22.00
C GLU A 24 -16.41 14.63 -22.09
N PHE A 25 -15.66 14.40 -21.02
CA PHE A 25 -14.88 13.19 -20.87
C PHE A 25 -15.81 11.97 -20.66
N PRO A 26 -15.39 10.76 -21.13
CA PRO A 26 -16.17 9.57 -20.88
C PRO A 26 -16.14 9.22 -19.38
N GLN A 27 -17.27 8.77 -18.83
CA GLN A 27 -17.33 8.21 -17.49
C GLN A 27 -16.80 6.78 -17.53
N ILE A 28 -15.53 6.57 -17.20
CA ILE A 28 -14.85 5.28 -17.28
C ILE A 28 -14.46 4.76 -15.90
N TYR A 29 -14.37 3.43 -15.79
CA TYR A 29 -13.82 2.75 -14.63
C TYR A 29 -12.78 1.70 -15.06
N PRO A 30 -11.57 1.68 -14.47
CA PRO A 30 -11.02 2.71 -13.58
C PRO A 30 -10.87 4.07 -14.26
N ASP A 31 -10.85 5.15 -13.46
CA ASP A 31 -10.60 6.49 -13.96
C ASP A 31 -9.10 6.70 -14.23
N TYR A 32 -8.73 6.61 -15.50
CA TYR A 32 -7.37 6.85 -15.98
C TYR A 32 -7.21 8.18 -16.72
N ILE A 33 -8.19 9.09 -16.64
CA ILE A 33 -8.15 10.38 -17.32
C ILE A 33 -7.10 11.29 -16.68
N GLY A 34 -6.10 11.69 -17.44
CA GLY A 34 -5.07 12.62 -16.98
C GLY A 34 -4.07 12.06 -15.95
N VAL A 35 -3.97 10.74 -15.83
CA VAL A 35 -2.98 10.10 -14.94
C VAL A 35 -1.60 10.09 -15.57
N THR A 36 -0.54 10.04 -14.74
CA THR A 36 0.84 9.79 -15.14
C THR A 36 1.21 8.35 -14.81
N VAL A 37 1.71 7.60 -15.78
CA VAL A 37 2.09 6.19 -15.63
C VAL A 37 3.54 5.98 -16.04
N PRO A 38 4.24 4.94 -15.52
CA PRO A 38 5.58 4.61 -15.98
C PRO A 38 5.55 3.99 -17.40
N GLU A 39 6.63 4.13 -18.13
CA GLU A 39 6.78 3.41 -19.38
C GLU A 39 6.80 1.89 -19.12
N GLY A 40 6.21 1.11 -20.02
CA GLY A 40 6.16 -0.35 -19.89
C GLY A 40 5.15 -0.89 -18.86
N LEU A 41 4.33 -0.05 -18.26
CA LEU A 41 3.22 -0.52 -17.40
C LEU A 41 2.26 -1.41 -18.21
N ALA A 42 1.69 -2.42 -17.54
CA ALA A 42 0.65 -3.26 -18.14
C ALA A 42 -0.48 -2.41 -18.75
N PRO A 43 -1.03 -2.79 -19.91
CA PRO A 43 -2.02 -1.98 -20.62
C PRO A 43 -3.21 -1.59 -19.73
N LEU A 44 -3.56 -0.31 -19.75
CA LEU A 44 -4.70 0.23 -19.02
C LEU A 44 -6.00 -0.30 -19.65
N ARG A 45 -6.75 -1.08 -18.87
CA ARG A 45 -8.05 -1.62 -19.28
C ARG A 45 -9.14 -0.92 -18.48
N PHE A 46 -10.04 -0.26 -19.17
CA PHE A 46 -11.20 0.41 -18.59
C PHE A 46 -12.48 0.05 -19.33
N SER A 47 -13.61 0.33 -18.74
CA SER A 47 -14.95 0.20 -19.33
C SER A 47 -15.78 1.42 -19.00
N MET A 48 -16.87 1.64 -19.69
CA MET A 48 -17.84 2.66 -19.25
C MET A 48 -18.38 2.31 -17.87
N SER A 49 -18.51 3.31 -17.01
CA SER A 49 -19.00 3.14 -15.62
C SER A 49 -20.44 2.61 -15.56
N ASP A 50 -21.27 2.99 -16.52
CA ASP A 50 -22.65 2.51 -16.67
C ASP A 50 -22.73 1.07 -17.24
N GLY A 51 -21.61 0.47 -17.60
CA GLY A 51 -21.51 -0.86 -18.19
C GLY A 51 -21.83 -0.92 -19.68
N SER A 52 -22.06 0.20 -20.35
CA SER A 52 -22.31 0.26 -21.78
C SER A 52 -21.05 -0.22 -22.56
N ARG A 53 -21.28 -0.75 -23.78
CA ARG A 53 -20.18 -1.14 -24.66
C ARG A 53 -19.53 0.10 -25.25
N CYS A 54 -18.21 0.12 -25.31
CA CYS A 54 -17.47 1.18 -25.96
C CYS A 54 -16.42 0.63 -26.95
N SER A 55 -16.09 1.45 -27.93
CA SER A 55 -14.89 1.30 -28.73
C SER A 55 -13.86 2.31 -28.28
N VAL A 56 -12.61 1.89 -28.23
CA VAL A 56 -11.48 2.71 -27.79
C VAL A 56 -10.43 2.75 -28.88
N ARG A 57 -9.99 3.94 -29.24
CA ARG A 57 -8.81 4.18 -30.09
C ARG A 57 -7.76 4.89 -29.25
N ALA A 58 -6.51 4.51 -29.42
CA ALA A 58 -5.39 5.18 -28.75
C ALA A 58 -4.36 5.61 -29.79
N ARG A 59 -3.76 6.78 -29.61
CA ARG A 59 -2.60 7.26 -30.35
C ARG A 59 -1.55 7.75 -29.38
N ARG A 60 -0.30 7.48 -29.64
CA ARG A 60 0.85 8.01 -28.86
C ARG A 60 1.41 9.24 -29.56
N ASP A 61 1.69 10.27 -28.80
CA ASP A 61 2.35 11.50 -29.23
C ASP A 61 3.38 11.88 -28.16
N ALA A 62 4.66 11.65 -28.46
CA ALA A 62 5.76 11.76 -27.50
C ALA A 62 5.46 10.98 -26.20
N ASP A 63 5.39 11.67 -25.07
CA ASP A 63 5.16 11.12 -23.74
C ASP A 63 3.68 11.13 -23.33
N THR A 64 2.77 11.19 -24.31
CA THR A 64 1.33 11.20 -24.05
C THR A 64 0.63 10.17 -24.92
N VAL A 65 -0.23 9.37 -24.30
CA VAL A 65 -1.19 8.51 -25.01
C VAL A 65 -2.56 9.15 -24.90
N TRP A 66 -3.11 9.46 -26.07
CA TRP A 66 -4.46 10.03 -26.20
C TRP A 66 -5.47 8.91 -26.46
N TYR A 67 -6.52 8.88 -25.67
CA TYR A 67 -7.62 7.93 -25.82
C TYR A 67 -8.88 8.61 -26.31
N CYS A 68 -9.45 8.06 -27.39
CA CYS A 68 -10.76 8.43 -27.94
C CYS A 68 -11.75 7.31 -27.67
N VAL A 69 -12.84 7.60 -26.98
CA VAL A 69 -13.86 6.63 -26.59
C VAL A 69 -15.17 6.96 -27.31
N THR A 70 -15.78 5.93 -27.90
CA THR A 70 -17.12 6.03 -28.48
C THR A 70 -18.01 4.98 -27.83
N SER A 71 -19.16 5.42 -27.28
CA SER A 71 -20.15 4.55 -26.64
C SER A 71 -21.56 5.04 -26.97
N SER A 72 -22.49 4.14 -27.23
CA SER A 72 -23.92 4.43 -27.48
C SER A 72 -24.15 5.53 -28.54
N GLY A 73 -23.30 5.53 -29.61
CA GLY A 73 -23.40 6.54 -30.69
C GLY A 73 -22.83 7.91 -30.34
N VAL A 74 -22.19 8.08 -29.17
CA VAL A 74 -21.53 9.31 -28.74
C VAL A 74 -20.01 9.12 -28.76
N ARG A 75 -19.28 10.02 -29.44
CA ARG A 75 -17.83 10.16 -29.34
C ARG A 75 -17.53 11.21 -28.30
N TYR A 76 -16.82 10.77 -27.23
CA TYR A 76 -16.43 11.65 -26.13
C TYR A 76 -15.16 12.44 -26.44
N ARG A 77 -14.93 13.50 -25.69
CA ARG A 77 -13.67 14.26 -25.71
C ARG A 77 -12.49 13.32 -25.46
N GLU A 78 -11.43 13.45 -26.28
CA GLU A 78 -10.18 12.74 -26.06
C GLU A 78 -9.54 13.12 -24.74
N PHE A 79 -8.94 12.14 -24.06
CA PHE A 79 -8.23 12.37 -22.81
C PHE A 79 -6.80 11.85 -22.86
N PRO A 80 -5.87 12.55 -22.18
CA PRO A 80 -4.47 12.13 -22.10
C PRO A 80 -4.24 11.13 -20.97
N VAL A 81 -3.23 10.28 -21.19
CA VAL A 81 -2.45 9.55 -20.17
C VAL A 81 -1.00 9.90 -20.42
N TYR A 82 -0.34 10.46 -19.43
CA TYR A 82 1.04 10.90 -19.51
C TYR A 82 2.00 9.74 -19.18
N ILE A 83 3.11 9.63 -19.91
CA ILE A 83 4.14 8.62 -19.69
C ILE A 83 5.31 9.31 -19.03
N SER A 84 5.67 8.89 -17.82
CA SER A 84 6.88 9.34 -17.14
C SER A 84 8.11 8.62 -17.68
N GLN A 85 9.22 9.33 -17.80
CA GLN A 85 10.53 8.75 -18.12
C GLN A 85 11.23 8.17 -16.86
N ASP A 86 10.68 8.41 -15.67
CA ASP A 86 11.20 7.82 -14.44
C ASP A 86 10.86 6.34 -14.37
N ASP A 87 11.85 5.50 -14.19
CA ASP A 87 11.69 4.07 -14.01
C ASP A 87 10.85 3.76 -12.76
N ILE A 88 10.14 2.63 -12.80
CA ILE A 88 9.46 2.06 -11.65
C ILE A 88 10.03 0.67 -11.36
N ASP A 89 10.04 0.27 -10.09
CA ASP A 89 10.39 -1.12 -9.76
C ASP A 89 9.44 -2.09 -10.46
N PRO A 90 9.95 -3.19 -11.02
CA PRO A 90 9.16 -4.06 -11.89
C PRO A 90 8.07 -4.87 -11.19
N TYR A 91 8.14 -4.98 -9.85
CA TYR A 91 7.17 -5.73 -9.05
C TYR A 91 6.65 -4.92 -7.88
N VAL A 92 5.44 -5.27 -7.44
CA VAL A 92 4.88 -4.87 -6.15
C VAL A 92 4.43 -6.12 -5.39
N ALA A 93 4.87 -6.23 -4.13
CA ALA A 93 4.38 -7.24 -3.20
C ALA A 93 3.28 -6.65 -2.32
N TYR A 94 2.34 -7.47 -1.89
CA TYR A 94 1.24 -7.06 -1.01
C TYR A 94 0.60 -8.27 -0.35
N ARG A 95 -0.07 -8.05 0.77
CA ARG A 95 -0.90 -9.06 1.40
C ARG A 95 -2.33 -8.96 0.88
N LEU A 96 -2.89 -10.10 0.46
CA LEU A 96 -4.31 -10.24 0.19
C LEU A 96 -4.99 -10.86 1.39
N ILE A 97 -6.03 -10.19 1.89
CA ILE A 97 -6.78 -10.62 3.06
C ILE A 97 -8.27 -10.32 2.88
N GLU A 98 -9.11 -11.22 3.35
CA GLU A 98 -10.53 -10.99 3.53
C GLU A 98 -10.76 -9.92 4.61
N PRO A 99 -11.87 -9.19 4.62
CA PRO A 99 -12.19 -8.27 5.69
C PRO A 99 -12.17 -8.99 7.05
N GLY A 100 -11.50 -8.40 8.05
CA GLY A 100 -11.28 -9.04 9.34
C GLY A 100 -12.55 -9.37 10.15
N TYR A 101 -13.68 -8.75 9.78
CA TYR A 101 -15.00 -9.07 10.37
C TYR A 101 -15.73 -10.21 9.64
N GLU A 102 -15.22 -10.69 8.50
CA GLU A 102 -15.82 -11.81 7.76
C GLU A 102 -15.06 -13.10 8.01
N SER A 103 -13.77 -13.10 7.76
CA SER A 103 -12.97 -14.32 7.78
C SER A 103 -11.46 -14.04 7.79
N TRP A 104 -10.70 -15.02 8.29
CA TRP A 104 -9.23 -15.04 8.26
C TRP A 104 -8.73 -16.27 7.47
N HIS A 105 -9.58 -16.94 6.72
CA HIS A 105 -9.31 -18.26 6.18
C HIS A 105 -8.29 -18.27 5.05
N ASP A 106 -8.19 -17.22 4.26
CA ASP A 106 -7.34 -17.22 3.07
C ASP A 106 -6.52 -15.96 2.99
N ILE A 107 -5.33 -16.00 3.58
CA ILE A 107 -4.33 -14.93 3.56
C ILE A 107 -3.19 -15.36 2.64
N SER A 108 -2.76 -14.46 1.77
CA SER A 108 -1.58 -14.65 0.93
C SER A 108 -0.77 -13.39 0.82
N ILE A 109 0.55 -13.54 0.85
CA ILE A 109 1.49 -12.53 0.37
C ILE A 109 1.72 -12.84 -1.10
N CYS A 110 1.40 -11.90 -1.97
CA CYS A 110 1.50 -12.03 -3.41
C CYS A 110 2.51 -11.05 -3.96
N GLN A 111 3.05 -11.37 -5.14
CA GLN A 111 3.77 -10.43 -5.98
C GLN A 111 3.03 -10.21 -7.29
N ARG A 112 3.11 -8.98 -7.82
CA ARG A 112 2.52 -8.57 -9.07
C ARG A 112 3.58 -7.94 -9.97
N GLU A 113 3.74 -8.49 -11.18
CA GLU A 113 4.56 -7.88 -12.21
C GLU A 113 3.82 -6.67 -12.81
N LEU A 114 4.46 -5.50 -12.79
CA LEU A 114 3.82 -4.26 -13.23
C LEU A 114 3.75 -4.11 -14.75
N SER A 115 4.65 -4.76 -15.50
CA SER A 115 4.62 -4.77 -16.97
C SER A 115 3.56 -5.70 -17.56
N SER A 116 2.95 -6.55 -16.74
CA SER A 116 1.89 -7.49 -17.13
C SER A 116 0.79 -7.55 -16.08
N TRP A 117 -0.18 -8.47 -16.27
CA TRP A 117 -1.20 -8.74 -15.24
C TRP A 117 -0.88 -10.00 -14.42
N ARG A 118 0.38 -10.49 -14.46
CA ARG A 118 0.79 -11.69 -13.75
C ARG A 118 0.86 -11.41 -12.25
N GLU A 119 0.07 -12.14 -11.48
CA GLU A 119 0.07 -12.16 -10.03
C GLU A 119 0.36 -13.59 -9.59
N SER A 120 1.25 -13.76 -8.64
CA SER A 120 1.57 -15.08 -8.06
C SER A 120 1.71 -14.99 -6.55
N PRO A 121 1.32 -16.05 -5.80
CA PRO A 121 1.56 -16.10 -4.38
C PRO A 121 3.05 -16.31 -4.11
N VAL A 122 3.60 -15.56 -3.16
CA VAL A 122 4.91 -15.76 -2.55
C VAL A 122 4.79 -16.78 -1.42
N VAL A 123 3.76 -16.61 -0.58
CA VAL A 123 3.40 -17.52 0.49
C VAL A 123 1.92 -17.42 0.78
N THR A 124 1.31 -18.55 1.15
CA THR A 124 -0.08 -18.61 1.61
C THR A 124 -0.12 -19.15 3.04
N ASN A 125 -1.12 -18.76 3.82
CA ASN A 125 -1.27 -19.19 5.20
C ASN A 125 -1.58 -20.69 5.36
N ARG A 126 -1.78 -21.42 4.26
CA ARG A 126 -1.81 -22.89 4.26
C ARG A 126 -0.51 -23.50 4.72
N ALA A 127 0.61 -22.79 4.57
CA ALA A 127 1.92 -23.23 5.07
C ALA A 127 1.98 -23.20 6.61
N ASN A 128 1.17 -22.34 7.27
CA ASN A 128 1.13 -22.15 8.72
C ASN A 128 -0.26 -22.50 9.28
N ASP A 129 -0.75 -23.68 8.96
CA ASP A 129 -2.04 -24.24 9.45
C ASP A 129 -3.19 -23.21 9.49
N MET A 130 -3.33 -22.43 8.42
CA MET A 130 -4.30 -21.33 8.26
C MET A 130 -4.13 -20.18 9.27
N GLY A 131 -3.00 -20.09 9.96
CA GLY A 131 -2.65 -18.99 10.85
C GLY A 131 -2.49 -17.65 10.10
N CYS A 132 -2.52 -16.56 10.83
CA CYS A 132 -2.32 -15.23 10.24
C CYS A 132 -0.87 -15.05 9.78
N MET A 133 -0.68 -14.52 8.57
CA MET A 133 0.60 -14.08 8.04
C MET A 133 0.54 -12.60 7.71
N ASN A 134 1.51 -11.82 8.17
CA ASN A 134 1.53 -10.37 7.97
C ASN A 134 2.96 -9.81 8.00
N CYS A 135 3.05 -8.48 7.91
CA CYS A 135 4.28 -7.73 8.10
C CYS A 135 5.43 -8.20 7.19
N HIS A 136 5.14 -8.52 5.91
CA HIS A 136 6.23 -8.74 4.97
C HIS A 136 7.02 -7.45 4.76
N SER A 137 8.31 -7.58 4.55
CA SER A 137 9.19 -6.46 4.21
C SER A 137 10.44 -6.95 3.47
N PHE A 138 10.99 -6.06 2.64
CA PHE A 138 12.15 -6.32 1.79
C PHE A 138 13.26 -5.30 2.09
N GLN A 139 14.50 -5.77 2.22
CA GLN A 139 15.63 -4.84 2.37
C GLN A 139 15.83 -4.05 1.07
N ARG A 140 15.45 -2.77 1.05
CA ARG A 140 15.50 -1.89 -0.13
C ARG A 140 14.88 -2.51 -1.40
N GLY A 141 13.76 -3.21 -1.25
CA GLY A 141 13.09 -3.88 -2.36
C GLY A 141 13.87 -5.05 -2.98
N ASN A 142 14.86 -5.61 -2.29
CA ASN A 142 15.62 -6.76 -2.77
C ASN A 142 14.77 -8.04 -2.69
N PRO A 143 14.42 -8.70 -3.81
CA PRO A 143 13.57 -9.89 -3.81
C PRO A 143 14.19 -11.10 -3.11
N ALA A 144 15.52 -11.12 -2.94
CA ALA A 144 16.25 -12.19 -2.25
C ALA A 144 16.40 -11.97 -0.73
N LYS A 145 16.02 -10.76 -0.24
CA LYS A 145 16.08 -10.42 1.19
C LYS A 145 14.73 -9.97 1.68
N MET A 146 13.95 -10.90 2.16
CA MET A 146 12.62 -10.65 2.68
C MET A 146 12.40 -11.26 4.06
N LEU A 147 11.43 -10.74 4.76
CA LEU A 147 10.87 -11.38 5.94
C LEU A 147 9.34 -11.27 5.93
N PHE A 148 8.70 -12.10 6.71
CA PHE A 148 7.30 -11.96 7.11
C PHE A 148 7.08 -12.59 8.48
N HIS A 149 6.02 -12.17 9.17
CA HIS A 149 5.65 -12.72 10.48
C HIS A 149 4.46 -13.66 10.35
N ALA A 150 4.59 -14.87 10.89
CA ALA A 150 3.51 -15.86 11.00
C ALA A 150 3.06 -15.96 12.46
N ARG A 151 1.73 -15.92 12.68
CA ARG A 151 1.11 -16.08 13.99
C ARG A 151 0.48 -17.46 14.12
N GLY A 152 0.35 -17.97 15.32
CA GLY A 152 -0.25 -19.28 15.61
C GLY A 152 0.63 -20.07 16.57
N ARG A 153 0.32 -21.39 16.73
CA ARG A 153 1.07 -22.28 17.64
C ARG A 153 2.56 -22.32 17.29
N ASP A 154 2.85 -22.48 16.00
CA ASP A 154 4.20 -22.59 15.47
C ASP A 154 4.65 -21.30 14.77
N GLY A 155 4.15 -20.16 15.27
CA GLY A 155 4.43 -18.83 14.75
C GLY A 155 5.91 -18.45 14.87
N GLY A 156 6.25 -17.30 14.29
CA GLY A 156 7.60 -16.74 14.32
C GLY A 156 7.82 -15.80 13.14
N THR A 157 9.00 -15.20 13.09
CA THR A 157 9.41 -14.36 11.95
C THR A 157 10.24 -15.21 11.00
N VAL A 158 9.77 -15.35 9.76
CA VAL A 158 10.48 -16.07 8.70
C VAL A 158 11.36 -15.06 7.96
N PHE A 159 12.64 -15.40 7.84
CA PHE A 159 13.63 -14.69 7.03
C PHE A 159 13.99 -15.52 5.81
N ALA A 160 14.10 -14.87 4.66
CA ALA A 160 14.71 -15.40 3.45
C ALA A 160 15.79 -14.41 3.01
N ASP A 161 17.04 -14.82 3.08
CA ASP A 161 18.20 -13.99 2.77
C ASP A 161 19.38 -14.84 2.26
N GLU A 162 20.59 -14.30 2.26
CA GLU A 162 21.82 -14.99 1.87
C GLU A 162 22.18 -16.19 2.75
N PHE A 163 21.64 -16.28 3.96
CA PHE A 163 21.86 -17.42 4.88
C PHE A 163 20.82 -18.53 4.68
N GLY A 164 19.90 -18.36 3.75
CA GLY A 164 18.82 -19.31 3.44
C GLY A 164 17.47 -18.88 4.00
N ILE A 165 16.59 -19.87 4.24
CA ILE A 165 15.29 -19.63 4.86
C ILE A 165 15.32 -20.16 6.29
N ARG A 166 14.91 -19.35 7.24
CA ARG A 166 14.82 -19.72 8.65
C ARG A 166 13.65 -19.04 9.34
N LYS A 167 13.18 -19.63 10.41
CA LYS A 167 12.17 -19.08 11.30
C LYS A 167 12.81 -18.77 12.66
N THR A 168 12.64 -17.55 13.13
CA THR A 168 13.17 -17.07 14.40
C THR A 168 12.04 -16.68 15.32
N ASP A 169 12.15 -17.04 16.60
CA ASP A 169 11.26 -16.60 17.65
C ASP A 169 11.82 -15.33 18.32
N LEU A 170 11.21 -14.20 18.04
CA LEU A 170 11.61 -12.93 18.63
C LEU A 170 11.10 -12.75 20.08
N THR A 171 10.29 -13.69 20.60
CA THR A 171 9.77 -13.64 21.97
C THR A 171 10.82 -13.97 23.03
N ALA A 172 12.01 -14.42 22.62
CA ALA A 172 13.12 -14.68 23.54
C ALA A 172 13.50 -13.48 24.44
N SER A 173 13.11 -12.25 24.04
CA SER A 173 13.29 -11.03 24.82
C SER A 173 12.09 -10.67 25.74
N GLY A 174 11.02 -11.49 25.76
CA GLY A 174 9.83 -11.33 26.60
C GLY A 174 8.55 -11.82 25.93
N PRO A 175 7.56 -12.30 26.69
CA PRO A 175 6.40 -13.05 26.18
C PRO A 175 5.45 -12.24 25.28
N HIS A 176 5.55 -10.91 25.25
CA HIS A 176 4.72 -10.03 24.41
C HIS A 176 5.50 -9.38 23.28
N ARG A 177 6.71 -9.86 22.96
CA ARG A 177 7.61 -9.20 22.02
C ARG A 177 7.70 -9.92 20.67
N GLN A 178 6.55 -10.18 20.08
CA GLN A 178 6.46 -10.62 18.69
C GLN A 178 6.74 -9.42 17.77
N GLY A 179 7.72 -9.51 16.90
CA GLY A 179 8.08 -8.44 15.99
C GLY A 179 6.98 -8.16 14.96
N THR A 180 6.50 -6.91 14.93
CA THR A 180 5.56 -6.38 13.94
C THR A 180 6.17 -5.16 13.27
N TYR A 181 5.60 -4.72 12.15
CA TYR A 181 6.02 -3.52 11.41
C TYR A 181 7.55 -3.45 11.19
N PRO A 182 8.14 -4.46 10.54
CA PRO A 182 9.57 -4.53 10.34
C PRO A 182 10.10 -3.41 9.46
N ALA A 183 11.29 -2.92 9.80
CA ALA A 183 12.06 -1.98 9.00
C ALA A 183 13.51 -2.46 8.90
N TRP A 184 13.91 -2.96 7.73
CA TRP A 184 15.30 -3.33 7.45
C TRP A 184 16.18 -2.09 7.47
N HIS A 185 17.31 -2.18 8.15
CA HIS A 185 18.37 -1.21 7.96
C HIS A 185 18.83 -1.24 6.48
N PRO A 186 19.04 -0.09 5.83
CA PRO A 186 19.25 -0.04 4.38
C PRO A 186 20.50 -0.78 3.89
N SER A 187 21.55 -0.89 4.70
CA SER A 187 22.83 -1.48 4.31
C SER A 187 23.37 -2.55 5.28
N ALA A 188 22.98 -2.52 6.56
CA ALA A 188 23.44 -3.47 7.57
C ALA A 188 22.43 -4.60 7.82
N GLY A 189 22.88 -5.66 8.51
CA GLY A 189 22.07 -6.81 8.88
C GLY A 189 21.17 -6.58 10.10
N PHE A 190 20.58 -5.40 10.26
CA PHE A 190 19.65 -5.08 11.34
C PHE A 190 18.23 -4.94 10.83
N VAL A 191 17.27 -5.35 11.65
CA VAL A 191 15.85 -5.10 11.45
C VAL A 191 15.29 -4.48 12.72
N ALA A 192 14.69 -3.31 12.60
CA ALA A 192 13.88 -2.72 13.65
C ALA A 192 12.46 -3.29 13.58
N PHE A 193 11.91 -3.71 14.71
CA PHE A 193 10.53 -4.18 14.84
C PHE A 193 9.81 -3.38 15.92
N SER A 194 8.51 -3.28 15.79
CA SER A 194 7.63 -2.86 16.86
C SER A 194 7.06 -4.07 17.58
N THR A 195 6.82 -3.97 18.90
CA THR A 195 6.32 -5.07 19.75
C THR A 195 4.94 -4.74 20.29
N ASN A 196 3.94 -4.67 19.42
CA ASN A 196 2.63 -4.18 19.78
C ASN A 196 1.78 -5.22 20.52
N VAL A 197 1.23 -4.85 21.68
CA VAL A 197 0.17 -5.58 22.36
C VAL A 197 -1.17 -5.02 21.90
N THR A 198 -1.68 -5.60 20.84
CA THR A 198 -2.84 -5.10 20.08
C THR A 198 -4.16 -5.66 20.60
N ARG A 199 -5.21 -4.83 20.64
CA ARG A 199 -6.59 -5.20 20.90
C ARG A 199 -7.49 -4.76 19.76
N GLN A 200 -8.59 -5.50 19.57
CA GLN A 200 -9.61 -5.18 18.56
C GLN A 200 -10.96 -4.97 19.24
N CYS A 201 -11.67 -3.95 18.78
CA CYS A 201 -13.08 -3.71 19.12
C CYS A 201 -13.91 -3.80 17.83
N PHE A 202 -15.06 -4.46 17.93
CA PHE A 202 -16.06 -4.51 16.86
C PHE A 202 -17.26 -3.66 17.25
N THR A 203 -17.70 -2.77 16.38
CA THR A 203 -18.83 -1.88 16.64
C THR A 203 -19.95 -2.19 15.62
N ILE A 204 -21.09 -2.63 16.13
CA ILE A 204 -22.26 -2.93 15.30
C ILE A 204 -22.96 -1.61 14.94
N GLY A 205 -23.28 -1.45 13.64
CA GLY A 205 -24.01 -0.28 13.14
C GLY A 205 -23.18 1.00 13.00
N SER A 206 -21.88 0.94 13.21
CA SER A 206 -20.95 2.05 12.97
C SER A 206 -20.46 2.08 11.52
N THR A 207 -20.16 3.27 11.00
CA THR A 207 -19.40 3.44 9.74
C THR A 207 -17.95 2.94 9.87
N GLN A 208 -17.46 2.80 11.11
CA GLN A 208 -16.17 2.23 11.46
C GLN A 208 -16.40 0.94 12.25
N PRO A 209 -16.52 -0.22 11.55
CA PRO A 209 -16.90 -1.49 12.18
C PRO A 209 -15.81 -2.09 13.05
N ILE A 210 -14.55 -1.72 12.83
CA ILE A 210 -13.39 -2.25 13.54
C ILE A 210 -12.55 -1.09 14.05
N GLU A 211 -12.17 -1.16 15.32
CA GLU A 211 -11.12 -0.34 15.89
C GLU A 211 -10.00 -1.24 16.41
N VAL A 212 -8.76 -0.91 16.07
CA VAL A 212 -7.56 -1.61 16.52
C VAL A 212 -6.68 -0.62 17.27
N TYR A 213 -6.31 -0.97 18.48
CA TYR A 213 -5.48 -0.11 19.32
C TYR A 213 -4.44 -0.91 20.09
N ASP A 214 -3.32 -0.28 20.38
CA ASP A 214 -2.26 -0.86 21.17
C ASP A 214 -2.42 -0.47 22.65
N THR A 215 -2.10 -1.39 23.54
CA THR A 215 -2.01 -1.14 24.98
C THR A 215 -0.58 -0.93 25.44
N GLU A 216 0.36 -1.49 24.72
CA GLU A 216 1.79 -1.40 24.94
C GLU A 216 2.50 -1.57 23.60
N SER A 217 3.59 -0.86 23.38
CA SER A 217 4.50 -1.08 22.27
C SER A 217 5.89 -0.51 22.56
N ASP A 218 6.90 -1.26 22.17
CA ASP A 218 8.32 -0.86 22.21
C ASP A 218 8.95 -1.12 20.84
N ILE A 219 10.12 -0.55 20.58
CA ILE A 219 10.94 -0.91 19.41
C ILE A 219 12.09 -1.79 19.83
N LEU A 220 12.22 -2.94 19.19
CA LEU A 220 13.37 -3.83 19.32
C LEU A 220 14.20 -3.81 18.04
N ILE A 221 15.49 -4.11 18.19
CA ILE A 221 16.44 -4.31 17.08
C ILE A 221 16.86 -5.77 17.05
N TYR A 222 16.73 -6.40 15.90
CA TYR A 222 17.21 -7.76 15.64
C TYR A 222 18.47 -7.70 14.77
N ASP A 223 19.56 -8.28 15.27
CA ASP A 223 20.81 -8.50 14.53
C ASP A 223 20.69 -9.84 13.80
N VAL A 224 20.57 -9.79 12.49
CA VAL A 224 20.34 -10.96 11.62
C VAL A 224 21.53 -11.93 11.64
N ALA A 225 22.76 -11.40 11.72
CA ALA A 225 23.98 -12.21 11.70
C ALA A 225 24.25 -12.90 13.04
N LYS A 226 23.87 -12.26 14.15
CA LYS A 226 24.07 -12.80 15.50
C LYS A 226 22.87 -13.56 16.03
N ASP A 227 21.74 -13.56 15.31
CA ASP A 227 20.46 -14.10 15.77
C ASP A 227 20.12 -13.60 17.19
N SER A 228 20.22 -12.28 17.38
CA SER A 228 20.06 -11.68 18.70
C SER A 228 19.16 -10.45 18.68
N VAL A 229 18.38 -10.30 19.76
CA VAL A 229 17.46 -9.19 19.97
C VAL A 229 18.06 -8.23 21.01
N SER A 230 17.94 -6.94 20.76
CA SER A 230 18.23 -5.87 21.72
C SER A 230 17.04 -4.93 21.88
N LEU A 231 16.90 -4.38 23.08
CA LEU A 231 15.88 -3.40 23.45
C LEU A 231 16.58 -2.12 23.88
N PRO A 232 16.74 -1.17 22.97
CA PRO A 232 17.35 0.11 23.31
C PRO A 232 16.47 0.86 24.30
N HIS A 233 17.04 1.35 25.42
CA HIS A 233 16.31 2.05 26.45
C HIS A 233 15.71 3.38 25.98
N GLN A 234 16.22 3.95 24.89
CA GLN A 234 15.67 5.17 24.28
C GLN A 234 14.38 4.90 23.47
N LEU A 235 14.10 3.64 23.13
CA LEU A 235 13.03 3.19 22.26
C LEU A 235 12.10 2.17 22.95
N SER A 236 12.19 2.09 24.26
CA SER A 236 11.37 1.18 25.08
C SER A 236 11.17 1.74 26.48
N GLY A 237 9.98 1.58 27.01
CA GLY A 237 9.68 1.97 28.38
C GLY A 237 8.20 2.09 28.73
N PRO A 238 7.85 2.04 30.02
CA PRO A 238 6.46 1.89 30.45
C PRO A 238 5.59 3.15 30.29
N LYS A 239 6.18 4.30 29.98
CA LYS A 239 5.46 5.57 29.88
C LYS A 239 5.09 5.95 28.45
N MET A 240 5.71 5.32 27.48
CA MET A 240 5.57 5.61 26.06
C MET A 240 5.15 4.35 25.32
N MET A 241 4.56 4.54 24.15
CA MET A 241 4.29 3.51 23.17
C MET A 241 5.03 3.90 21.91
N GLU A 242 6.02 3.10 21.47
CA GLU A 242 6.82 3.31 20.28
C GLU A 242 6.45 2.27 19.21
N THR A 243 6.21 2.73 17.97
CA THR A 243 5.77 1.85 16.88
C THR A 243 6.18 2.39 15.50
N PHE A 244 6.00 1.59 14.46
CA PHE A 244 6.26 1.93 13.05
C PHE A 244 7.68 2.45 12.79
N PRO A 245 8.73 1.69 13.14
CA PRO A 245 10.08 2.13 12.82
C PRO A 245 10.30 2.24 11.31
N THR A 246 11.11 3.20 10.88
CA THR A 246 11.62 3.32 9.52
C THR A 246 12.99 4.00 9.54
N TRP A 247 13.92 3.48 8.77
CA TRP A 247 15.25 4.06 8.62
C TRP A 247 15.26 5.12 7.53
N ASN A 248 16.13 6.10 7.65
CA ASN A 248 16.47 6.95 6.52
C ASN A 248 17.35 6.19 5.50
N ASP A 249 17.59 6.79 4.34
CA ASP A 249 18.29 6.15 3.23
C ASP A 249 19.74 5.77 3.55
N THR A 250 20.41 6.48 4.47
CA THR A 250 21.79 6.21 4.93
C THR A 250 21.85 5.19 6.08
N GLY A 251 20.77 5.02 6.84
CA GLY A 251 20.71 4.14 8.00
C GLY A 251 21.30 4.74 9.28
N ASP A 252 21.67 6.02 9.27
CA ASP A 252 22.22 6.71 10.44
C ASP A 252 21.15 7.36 11.34
N ARG A 253 19.86 7.20 10.98
CA ARG A 253 18.71 7.71 11.74
C ARG A 253 17.50 6.81 11.61
N LEU A 254 16.91 6.49 12.76
CA LEU A 254 15.63 5.79 12.83
C LEU A 254 14.52 6.80 13.13
N TYR A 255 13.45 6.75 12.34
CA TYR A 255 12.19 7.47 12.55
C TYR A 255 11.14 6.50 13.06
N TYR A 256 10.21 6.96 13.89
CA TYR A 256 9.18 6.13 14.48
C TYR A 256 8.01 6.97 15.00
N CYS A 257 6.90 6.32 15.30
CA CYS A 257 5.77 6.95 15.96
C CYS A 257 5.83 6.69 17.47
N SER A 258 5.50 7.70 18.29
CA SER A 258 5.47 7.58 19.73
C SER A 258 4.29 8.32 20.34
N ALA A 259 3.61 7.70 21.29
CA ALA A 259 2.53 8.29 22.08
C ALA A 259 2.74 8.05 23.57
N ASP A 260 2.20 8.95 24.40
CA ASP A 260 2.16 8.74 25.83
C ASP A 260 1.21 7.58 26.17
N SER A 261 1.63 6.68 27.06
CA SER A 261 0.77 5.62 27.57
C SER A 261 -0.41 6.23 28.33
N VAL A 262 -1.63 5.81 27.99
CA VAL A 262 -2.85 6.28 28.68
C VAL A 262 -3.43 5.15 29.51
N SER A 263 -3.93 5.49 30.72
CA SER A 263 -4.64 4.53 31.53
C SER A 263 -5.96 4.12 30.86
N ASN A 264 -6.27 2.82 30.90
CA ASN A 264 -7.49 2.26 30.35
C ASN A 264 -7.71 2.65 28.87
N VAL A 265 -6.75 2.27 28.02
CA VAL A 265 -6.74 2.58 26.57
C VAL A 265 -8.06 2.21 25.89
N SER A 266 -8.72 1.12 26.31
CA SER A 266 -9.99 0.68 25.71
C SER A 266 -11.09 1.76 25.78
N ILE A 267 -11.10 2.57 26.83
CA ILE A 267 -12.04 3.69 27.00
C ILE A 267 -11.46 4.99 26.44
N ASN A 268 -10.16 5.20 26.62
CA ASN A 268 -9.49 6.46 26.30
C ASN A 268 -8.76 6.43 24.94
N ARG A 269 -9.02 5.46 24.06
CA ARG A 269 -8.31 5.32 22.78
C ARG A 269 -8.35 6.56 21.89
N GLY A 270 -9.45 7.30 21.89
CA GLY A 270 -9.57 8.59 21.19
C GLY A 270 -8.69 9.73 21.74
N LYS A 271 -7.92 9.48 22.81
CA LYS A 271 -6.93 10.42 23.40
C LYS A 271 -5.49 10.02 23.08
N VAL A 272 -5.28 8.92 22.35
CA VAL A 272 -3.95 8.45 21.98
C VAL A 272 -3.55 9.10 20.67
N HIS A 273 -2.62 10.05 20.73
CA HIS A 273 -2.11 10.76 19.56
C HIS A 273 -0.62 10.49 19.42
N TYR A 274 -0.26 9.82 18.33
CA TYR A 274 1.12 9.50 18.01
C TYR A 274 1.80 10.66 17.29
N LYS A 275 2.96 11.06 17.78
CA LYS A 275 3.89 12.01 17.18
C LYS A 275 4.97 11.28 16.38
N LEU A 276 5.55 11.91 15.37
CA LEU A 276 6.72 11.41 14.68
C LEU A 276 7.97 11.81 15.45
N MET A 277 8.83 10.83 15.69
CA MET A 277 10.09 10.96 16.41
C MET A 277 11.25 10.49 15.54
N SER A 278 12.45 10.91 15.86
CA SER A 278 13.68 10.35 15.31
C SER A 278 14.79 10.26 16.33
N ILE A 279 15.75 9.35 16.09
CA ILE A 279 16.95 9.17 16.90
C ILE A 279 18.13 8.79 15.99
N GLY A 280 19.32 9.30 16.32
CA GLY A 280 20.55 8.96 15.60
C GLY A 280 21.02 7.54 15.87
N PHE A 281 21.73 6.95 14.90
CA PHE A 281 22.34 5.62 14.98
C PHE A 281 23.77 5.66 14.39
N ASP A 282 24.75 5.17 15.13
CA ASP A 282 26.17 5.22 14.73
C ASP A 282 26.66 3.94 14.05
N GLY A 283 25.75 3.02 13.72
CA GLY A 283 26.05 1.70 13.15
C GLY A 283 26.13 0.60 14.21
N HIS A 284 26.11 0.93 15.49
CA HIS A 284 26.18 -0.02 16.60
C HIS A 284 25.13 0.26 17.69
N SER A 285 24.90 1.53 17.98
CA SER A 285 23.99 1.97 19.05
C SER A 285 23.22 3.23 18.65
N PHE A 286 22.11 3.46 19.34
CA PHE A 286 21.39 4.73 19.24
C PHE A 286 22.11 5.83 20.00
N VAL A 287 22.25 7.00 19.39
CA VAL A 287 23.02 8.12 19.90
C VAL A 287 22.17 9.39 20.02
N GLY A 288 22.41 10.13 21.09
CA GLY A 288 21.66 11.35 21.40
C GLY A 288 20.27 11.08 21.97
N GLU A 289 19.51 12.16 22.13
CA GLU A 289 18.13 12.11 22.61
C GLU A 289 17.15 12.04 21.43
N PRO A 290 15.99 11.37 21.61
CA PRO A 290 14.93 11.38 20.62
C PRO A 290 14.42 12.79 20.32
N ARG A 291 14.21 13.11 19.04
CA ARG A 291 13.68 14.38 18.57
C ARG A 291 12.26 14.24 18.06
N ILE A 292 11.44 15.26 18.30
CA ILE A 292 10.11 15.37 17.67
C ILE A 292 10.29 15.96 16.28
N GLU A 293 9.87 15.23 15.26
CA GLU A 293 9.86 15.69 13.88
C GLU A 293 8.49 16.27 13.49
N TRP A 294 7.41 15.69 14.04
CA TRP A 294 6.06 16.20 13.85
C TRP A 294 5.17 15.84 15.04
N LYS A 295 4.30 16.75 15.42
CA LYS A 295 3.21 16.49 16.37
C LYS A 295 2.02 17.39 16.11
N ASP A 296 0.83 16.85 16.32
CA ASP A 296 -0.46 17.56 16.40
C ASP A 296 -1.20 17.05 17.63
N GLY A 297 -1.65 17.96 18.50
CA GLY A 297 -2.36 17.60 19.72
C GLY A 297 -3.76 17.04 19.51
N SER A 298 -4.26 17.10 18.28
CA SER A 298 -5.60 16.63 17.88
C SER A 298 -5.54 15.51 16.82
N ALA A 299 -4.35 15.02 16.47
CA ALA A 299 -4.19 14.01 15.43
C ALA A 299 -3.03 13.06 15.75
N SER A 300 -3.02 11.95 15.02
CA SER A 300 -2.09 10.84 15.19
C SER A 300 -1.36 10.57 13.88
N ALA A 301 -0.05 10.30 13.96
CA ALA A 301 0.76 9.86 12.83
C ALA A 301 0.95 8.34 12.85
N SER A 302 0.98 7.71 11.66
CA SER A 302 1.31 6.30 11.50
C SER A 302 2.02 6.03 10.18
N PHE A 303 2.75 4.91 10.11
CA PHE A 303 3.44 4.41 8.91
C PHE A 303 4.38 5.43 8.25
N PRO A 304 5.33 6.07 8.97
CA PRO A 304 6.29 6.95 8.33
C PRO A 304 7.14 6.21 7.28
N LYS A 305 7.38 6.84 6.13
CA LYS A 305 8.26 6.33 5.05
C LYS A 305 9.11 7.47 4.50
N ILE A 306 10.43 7.26 4.49
CA ILE A 306 11.42 8.25 4.07
C ILE A 306 11.71 8.15 2.57
N ASN A 307 11.93 9.29 1.94
CA ASN A 307 12.45 9.45 0.59
C ASN A 307 13.31 10.73 0.55
N GLY A 308 14.60 10.61 0.79
CA GLY A 308 15.50 11.74 0.92
C GLY A 308 15.06 12.71 2.03
N LYS A 309 14.77 13.95 1.66
CA LYS A 309 14.26 14.98 2.59
C LYS A 309 12.77 14.88 2.90
N TRP A 310 12.05 13.97 2.24
CA TRP A 310 10.60 13.82 2.40
C TRP A 310 10.27 12.65 3.32
N LEU A 311 9.35 12.87 4.25
CA LEU A 311 8.73 11.85 5.07
C LEU A 311 7.23 11.85 4.79
N LEU A 312 6.72 10.76 4.21
CA LEU A 312 5.30 10.54 4.01
C LEU A 312 4.74 9.72 5.18
N PHE A 313 3.59 10.11 5.72
CA PHE A 313 2.94 9.40 6.81
C PHE A 313 1.41 9.47 6.65
N THR A 314 0.70 8.58 7.33
CA THR A 314 -0.77 8.68 7.44
C THR A 314 -1.12 9.47 8.69
N ARG A 315 -1.94 10.51 8.55
CA ARG A 315 -2.54 11.28 9.62
C ARG A 315 -3.97 10.83 9.83
N SER A 316 -4.35 10.52 11.07
CA SER A 316 -5.71 10.22 11.50
C SER A 316 -6.07 11.01 12.75
N ASP A 317 -7.32 11.01 13.16
CA ASP A 317 -7.74 11.76 14.37
C ASP A 317 -7.12 11.18 15.64
N PHE A 318 -6.94 9.87 15.73
CA PHE A 318 -6.32 9.19 16.88
C PHE A 318 -5.80 7.79 16.51
N GLY A 319 -5.09 7.16 17.42
CA GLY A 319 -4.71 5.74 17.35
C GLY A 319 -3.58 5.42 16.38
N THR A 320 -3.43 4.14 16.07
CA THR A 320 -2.33 3.59 15.24
C THR A 320 -2.79 2.84 14.02
N PHE A 321 -4.08 2.54 13.86
CA PHE A 321 -4.55 1.63 12.82
C PHE A 321 -5.50 2.33 11.83
N PRO A 322 -4.98 3.30 11.05
CA PRO A 322 -5.77 4.25 10.28
C PRO A 322 -6.56 3.63 9.13
N ILE A 323 -6.27 2.39 8.74
CA ILE A 323 -6.91 1.77 7.57
C ILE A 323 -8.44 1.64 7.70
N TRP A 324 -8.98 1.80 8.93
CA TRP A 324 -10.41 1.81 9.21
C TRP A 324 -10.96 3.21 9.53
N HIS A 325 -10.09 4.22 9.60
CA HIS A 325 -10.43 5.61 9.86
C HIS A 325 -10.68 6.32 8.52
N LYS A 326 -11.91 6.74 8.26
CA LYS A 326 -12.29 7.40 6.98
C LYS A 326 -11.53 8.69 6.74
N GLU A 327 -11.23 9.40 7.81
CA GLU A 327 -10.52 10.68 7.82
C GLU A 327 -8.98 10.52 7.74
N ALA A 328 -8.52 9.30 7.56
CA ALA A 328 -7.08 9.03 7.50
C ALA A 328 -6.51 9.39 6.13
N ASP A 329 -5.69 10.41 6.10
CA ASP A 329 -5.08 11.01 4.93
C ASP A 329 -3.55 10.85 4.90
N LEU A 330 -2.98 10.86 3.70
CA LEU A 330 -1.53 10.95 3.51
C LEU A 330 -1.06 12.39 3.66
N TRP A 331 0.00 12.58 4.45
CA TRP A 331 0.64 13.86 4.71
C TRP A 331 2.13 13.77 4.42
N LEU A 332 2.67 14.85 3.84
CA LEU A 332 4.09 14.96 3.50
C LEU A 332 4.75 15.96 4.45
N LEU A 333 5.86 15.56 5.06
CA LEU A 333 6.72 16.39 5.90
C LEU A 333 8.05 16.61 5.19
N ASN A 334 8.47 17.85 5.05
CA ASN A 334 9.82 18.20 4.63
C ASN A 334 10.73 18.23 5.85
N LEU A 335 11.65 17.27 5.96
CA LEU A 335 12.57 17.12 7.10
C LEU A 335 13.61 18.24 7.21
N GLU A 336 13.87 19.01 6.14
CA GLU A 336 14.79 20.14 6.16
C GLU A 336 14.12 21.40 6.69
N THR A 337 12.87 21.65 6.32
CA THR A 337 12.14 22.88 6.72
C THR A 337 11.26 22.67 7.94
N GLY A 338 10.85 21.41 8.22
CA GLY A 338 9.86 21.08 9.24
C GLY A 338 8.42 21.37 8.83
N GLU A 339 8.17 21.81 7.59
CA GLU A 339 6.82 22.05 7.08
C GLU A 339 6.11 20.74 6.74
N SER A 340 4.85 20.62 7.14
CA SER A 340 4.01 19.48 6.78
C SER A 340 2.69 19.95 6.16
N PHE A 341 2.22 19.18 5.18
CA PHE A 341 0.99 19.49 4.45
C PHE A 341 0.32 18.21 3.95
N PRO A 342 -1.02 18.25 3.75
CA PRO A 342 -1.74 17.12 3.20
C PRO A 342 -1.32 16.86 1.75
N ALA A 343 -1.17 15.59 1.38
CA ALA A 343 -0.97 15.19 -0.01
C ALA A 343 -2.32 15.16 -0.75
N GLU A 344 -2.96 16.31 -0.89
CA GLU A 344 -4.36 16.47 -1.31
C GLU A 344 -4.73 15.69 -2.56
N VAL A 345 -3.85 15.65 -3.57
CA VAL A 345 -4.10 14.94 -4.82
C VAL A 345 -4.21 13.42 -4.62
N LEU A 346 -3.59 12.89 -3.55
CA LEU A 346 -3.64 11.46 -3.20
C LEU A 346 -4.87 11.11 -2.35
N ASN A 347 -5.37 12.06 -1.58
CA ASN A 347 -6.41 11.85 -0.58
C ASN A 347 -7.82 11.82 -1.19
N SER A 348 -8.77 11.24 -0.48
CA SER A 348 -10.16 11.04 -0.90
C SER A 348 -11.13 11.16 0.28
N ASP A 349 -12.42 10.87 0.06
CA ASP A 349 -13.44 10.82 1.12
C ASP A 349 -13.36 9.54 1.98
N ASP A 350 -12.35 8.72 1.80
CA ASP A 350 -12.12 7.50 2.59
C ASP A 350 -10.61 7.31 2.82
N THR A 351 -10.23 6.37 3.64
CA THR A 351 -8.85 6.20 4.13
C THR A 351 -7.81 5.98 3.03
N GLU A 352 -6.66 6.61 3.20
CA GLU A 352 -5.39 6.35 2.54
C GLU A 352 -4.33 5.93 3.56
N SER A 353 -3.70 4.77 3.34
CA SER A 353 -2.67 4.25 4.24
C SER A 353 -1.77 3.21 3.55
N TYR A 354 -0.89 2.55 4.31
CA TYR A 354 0.01 1.50 3.85
C TYR A 354 0.75 1.89 2.57
N HIS A 355 1.49 2.95 2.62
CA HIS A 355 2.23 3.49 1.48
C HIS A 355 3.69 3.03 1.47
N SER A 356 4.28 3.01 0.28
CA SER A 356 5.69 2.65 0.05
C SER A 356 6.24 3.39 -1.16
N TRP A 357 7.51 3.81 -1.07
CA TRP A 357 8.25 4.43 -2.17
C TRP A 357 8.91 3.38 -3.05
N SER A 358 9.00 3.65 -4.35
CA SER A 358 9.88 2.91 -5.26
C SER A 358 11.35 3.12 -4.90
N SER A 359 12.22 2.23 -5.36
CA SER A 359 13.65 2.26 -5.01
C SER A 359 14.37 3.54 -5.45
N ASN A 360 13.86 4.23 -6.47
CA ASN A 360 14.36 5.53 -6.93
C ASN A 360 13.59 6.73 -6.32
N GLY A 361 12.60 6.48 -5.47
CA GLY A 361 11.80 7.53 -4.82
C GLY A 361 10.88 8.32 -5.75
N ARG A 362 10.69 7.90 -7.02
CA ARG A 362 9.88 8.63 -8.02
C ARG A 362 8.44 8.14 -8.10
N TRP A 363 8.14 7.00 -7.51
CA TRP A 363 6.80 6.41 -7.48
C TRP A 363 6.37 6.09 -6.06
N LEU A 364 5.10 6.28 -5.82
CA LEU A 364 4.41 5.89 -4.60
C LEU A 364 3.37 4.82 -4.93
N VAL A 365 3.27 3.80 -4.08
CA VAL A 365 2.12 2.90 -4.02
C VAL A 365 1.46 3.01 -2.66
N PHE A 366 0.14 2.99 -2.60
CA PHE A 366 -0.61 3.06 -1.34
C PHE A 366 -1.93 2.32 -1.42
N SER A 367 -2.49 1.98 -0.27
CA SER A 367 -3.80 1.35 -0.13
C SER A 367 -4.87 2.40 0.15
N SER A 368 -5.98 2.35 -0.59
CA SER A 368 -7.12 3.25 -0.38
C SER A 368 -8.45 2.50 -0.43
N ARG A 369 -9.42 2.94 0.34
CA ARG A 369 -10.81 2.44 0.35
C ARG A 369 -11.78 3.26 -0.50
N ARG A 370 -11.32 4.29 -1.18
CA ARG A 370 -12.14 5.22 -1.98
C ARG A 370 -13.11 4.56 -2.96
N GLY A 371 -12.93 3.27 -3.27
CA GLY A 371 -13.78 2.58 -4.25
C GLY A 371 -15.14 2.15 -3.72
N ASP A 372 -15.19 1.61 -2.50
CA ASP A 372 -16.40 1.03 -1.92
C ASP A 372 -16.49 1.14 -0.39
N GLY A 373 -15.50 1.76 0.26
CA GLY A 373 -15.43 1.91 1.71
C GLY A 373 -15.17 0.61 2.49
N ARG A 374 -14.90 -0.49 1.80
CA ARG A 374 -14.74 -1.82 2.41
C ARG A 374 -13.41 -2.48 2.11
N TYR A 375 -13.04 -2.53 0.83
CA TYR A 375 -11.84 -3.20 0.37
C TYR A 375 -10.79 -2.18 -0.03
N THR A 376 -9.60 -2.30 0.52
CA THR A 376 -8.47 -1.52 0.04
C THR A 376 -8.06 -1.98 -1.35
N ARG A 377 -7.70 -0.99 -2.19
CA ARG A 377 -7.14 -1.18 -3.52
C ARG A 377 -5.82 -0.44 -3.62
N LEU A 378 -4.93 -0.90 -4.50
CA LEU A 378 -3.64 -0.28 -4.71
C LEU A 378 -3.75 0.85 -5.73
N TYR A 379 -3.31 2.02 -5.31
CA TYR A 379 -3.16 3.19 -6.15
C TYR A 379 -1.69 3.56 -6.26
N PHE A 380 -1.30 4.08 -7.41
CA PHE A 380 0.04 4.52 -7.73
C PHE A 380 0.02 5.98 -8.10
N SER A 381 1.07 6.71 -7.75
CA SER A 381 1.26 8.10 -8.15
C SER A 381 2.73 8.36 -8.45
N HIS A 382 2.99 9.17 -9.48
CA HIS A 382 4.32 9.70 -9.75
C HIS A 382 4.61 10.86 -8.80
N PHE A 383 5.86 10.94 -8.33
CA PHE A 383 6.35 11.97 -7.43
C PHE A 383 7.54 12.68 -8.06
N ASN A 384 7.45 13.99 -8.20
CA ASN A 384 8.52 14.79 -8.77
C ASN A 384 9.52 15.31 -7.72
N GLU A 385 10.61 15.90 -8.16
CA GLU A 385 11.66 16.44 -7.28
C GLU A 385 11.21 17.61 -6.43
N ASP A 386 10.22 18.36 -6.89
CA ASP A 386 9.65 19.51 -6.19
C ASP A 386 8.69 19.12 -5.05
N GLY A 387 8.42 17.83 -4.87
CA GLY A 387 7.54 17.33 -3.80
C GLY A 387 6.07 17.23 -4.20
N HIS A 388 5.75 17.16 -5.50
CA HIS A 388 4.39 17.07 -5.99
C HIS A 388 4.05 15.68 -6.50
N PHE A 389 2.85 15.22 -6.16
CA PHE A 389 2.26 13.98 -6.65
C PHE A 389 1.41 14.23 -7.90
N SER A 390 1.39 13.28 -8.83
CA SER A 390 0.42 13.23 -9.91
C SER A 390 -0.91 12.62 -9.44
N LYS A 391 -1.97 12.78 -10.23
CA LYS A 391 -3.26 12.09 -10.00
C LYS A 391 -3.02 10.58 -9.85
N PRO A 392 -3.49 9.96 -8.75
CA PRO A 392 -3.27 8.54 -8.53
C PRO A 392 -4.08 7.68 -9.51
N PHE A 393 -3.51 6.55 -9.92
CA PHE A 393 -4.19 5.57 -10.76
C PHE A 393 -4.30 4.21 -10.07
N LEU A 394 -5.42 3.56 -10.27
CA LEU A 394 -5.69 2.22 -9.75
C LEU A 394 -4.81 1.18 -10.45
N LEU A 395 -4.27 0.20 -9.73
CA LEU A 395 -3.50 -0.91 -10.27
C LEU A 395 -4.22 -1.54 -11.49
N PRO A 396 -3.60 -1.51 -12.70
CA PRO A 396 -4.23 -2.03 -13.90
C PRO A 396 -4.51 -3.53 -13.80
N GLN A 397 -5.68 -3.95 -14.25
CA GLN A 397 -6.12 -5.34 -14.26
C GLN A 397 -6.45 -5.80 -15.67
N ARG A 398 -6.34 -7.11 -15.92
CA ARG A 398 -6.69 -7.70 -17.22
C ARG A 398 -8.14 -7.44 -17.63
N LYS A 399 -9.04 -7.37 -16.64
CA LYS A 399 -10.44 -6.97 -16.82
C LYS A 399 -10.71 -5.73 -15.99
N ALA A 400 -11.26 -4.69 -16.60
CA ALA A 400 -11.52 -3.41 -15.95
C ALA A 400 -12.26 -3.55 -14.59
N LYS A 401 -13.29 -4.39 -14.54
CA LYS A 401 -14.11 -4.59 -13.35
C LYS A 401 -13.53 -5.57 -12.32
N TYR A 402 -12.32 -6.12 -12.52
CA TYR A 402 -11.76 -7.12 -11.62
C TYR A 402 -11.64 -6.60 -10.17
N ASN A 403 -11.19 -5.35 -10.01
CA ASN A 403 -11.07 -4.75 -8.67
C ASN A 403 -12.42 -4.57 -7.96
N LEU A 404 -13.54 -4.42 -8.69
CA LEU A 404 -14.88 -4.36 -8.09
C LEU A 404 -15.37 -5.73 -7.62
N LEU A 405 -14.92 -6.82 -8.26
CA LEU A 405 -15.39 -8.17 -8.00
C LEU A 405 -14.52 -8.94 -7.01
N ARG A 406 -13.33 -8.43 -6.70
CA ARG A 406 -12.41 -9.09 -5.79
C ARG A 406 -12.77 -8.80 -4.33
N LEU A 407 -13.24 -9.82 -3.62
CA LEU A 407 -13.65 -9.74 -2.20
C LEU A 407 -12.47 -9.88 -1.24
N LYS A 408 -11.34 -9.25 -1.56
CA LYS A 408 -10.13 -9.21 -0.72
C LYS A 408 -9.52 -7.81 -0.77
N SER A 409 -8.99 -7.39 0.36
CA SER A 409 -8.20 -6.17 0.50
C SER A 409 -6.74 -6.41 0.13
N TYR A 410 -6.12 -5.39 -0.47
CA TYR A 410 -4.69 -5.30 -0.72
C TYR A 410 -4.06 -4.46 0.39
N ASN A 411 -3.23 -5.07 1.22
CA ASN A 411 -2.62 -4.40 2.36
C ASN A 411 -1.10 -4.39 2.27
N VAL A 412 -0.50 -3.34 2.81
CA VAL A 412 0.94 -3.17 2.95
C VAL A 412 1.68 -3.40 1.63
N PRO A 413 1.38 -2.62 0.58
CA PRO A 413 2.12 -2.75 -0.66
C PRO A 413 3.56 -2.31 -0.47
N GLU A 414 4.49 -3.03 -1.11
CA GLU A 414 5.92 -2.70 -1.11
C GLU A 414 6.50 -2.96 -2.51
N PHE A 415 7.23 -1.99 -3.05
CA PHE A 415 7.92 -2.17 -4.32
C PHE A 415 9.07 -3.15 -4.18
N VAL A 416 9.27 -3.96 -5.23
CA VAL A 416 10.34 -4.97 -5.28
C VAL A 416 11.06 -4.88 -6.63
N ARG A 417 12.39 -4.85 -6.57
CA ARG A 417 13.29 -4.63 -7.71
C ARG A 417 13.42 -5.81 -8.68
N GLY A 418 12.70 -6.89 -8.43
CA GLY A 418 12.71 -8.09 -9.26
C GLY A 418 11.71 -9.13 -8.79
N GLU A 419 11.62 -10.24 -9.52
CA GLU A 419 10.76 -11.36 -9.16
C GLU A 419 11.25 -12.01 -7.87
N ILE A 420 10.33 -12.19 -6.91
CA ILE A 420 10.60 -12.87 -5.65
C ILE A 420 10.72 -14.38 -5.96
N PRO A 421 11.82 -15.04 -5.56
CA PRO A 421 12.01 -16.46 -5.80
C PRO A 421 10.89 -17.31 -5.19
N ASP A 422 10.44 -18.33 -5.90
CA ASP A 422 9.49 -19.31 -5.35
C ASP A 422 10.17 -20.22 -4.32
N ARG A 423 9.85 -20.01 -3.06
CA ARG A 423 10.35 -20.77 -1.91
C ARG A 423 9.23 -21.37 -1.07
N GLN A 424 8.04 -21.52 -1.63
CA GLN A 424 6.87 -22.00 -0.88
C GLN A 424 7.08 -23.36 -0.22
N LYS A 425 7.80 -24.28 -0.88
CA LYS A 425 8.11 -25.61 -0.30
C LYS A 425 9.04 -25.50 0.91
N GLU A 426 10.10 -24.69 0.80
CA GLU A 426 11.07 -24.46 1.88
C GLU A 426 10.37 -23.76 3.08
N ILE A 427 9.53 -22.76 2.78
CA ILE A 427 8.75 -22.07 3.82
C ILE A 427 7.81 -23.05 4.53
N LYS A 428 7.11 -23.92 3.80
CA LYS A 428 6.22 -24.90 4.41
C LYS A 428 6.93 -25.80 5.42
N HIS A 429 8.13 -26.29 5.10
CA HIS A 429 8.92 -27.14 6.01
C HIS A 429 9.33 -26.46 7.33
N LEU A 430 9.24 -25.14 7.43
CA LEU A 430 9.48 -24.44 8.71
C LEU A 430 8.30 -24.58 9.69
N PHE A 431 7.15 -25.04 9.22
CA PHE A 431 5.90 -25.18 9.99
C PHE A 431 5.44 -26.64 10.11
N ASP A 432 6.11 -27.59 9.43
CA ASP A 432 5.95 -29.05 9.58
C ASP A 432 6.69 -29.57 10.87
#